data_84a10519f55f7f1023da8e0f26057072
#
_entry.id   84a10519f55f7f1023da8e0f26057072
#
_cell.length_a   1.000
_cell.length_b   1.000
_cell.length_c   1.000
_cell.angle_alpha   90.00
_cell.angle_beta   90.00
_cell.angle_gamma   90.00
#
_symmetry.space_group_name_H-M   'P 1'
#
loop_
_entity.id
_entity.type
_entity.pdbx_description
1 polymer ?
#
loop_
_entity_poly.entity_id
_entity_poly.type
_entity_poly.pdbx_seq_one_letter_code
_entity_poly.pdbx_strand_id
1 'polypeptide(L)'
;EYQGKKVVFDFAYITIHGNPGENGMLQGYLDMMGVPYSTCNTLVEAITFDNYTCTNYLNAFGINTTHPIMLVRGKAFDKEAVLKAVGLPCFVKPNAEGSSFGVSKVKTAADFDAAVEGAFKMCREILVESFIDGIEFTCGLYKVGDKKVVMPVAEVIPKKEFFDYEAK
;
A
#
# COMPACT_ATOMS: atom_id res chain seq x y z
N GLU A 1 -16.86 -9.86 23.32
CA GLU A 1 -17.60 -9.42 24.53
C GLU A 1 -17.33 -7.94 24.81
N TYR A 2 -18.37 -7.21 25.14
CA TYR A 2 -18.24 -5.81 25.57
C TYR A 2 -18.73 -5.69 27.01
N GLN A 3 -17.87 -5.24 27.91
CA GLN A 3 -18.13 -5.12 29.35
C GLN A 3 -18.69 -6.41 29.98
N GLY A 4 -18.13 -7.57 29.62
CA GLY A 4 -18.55 -8.88 30.10
C GLY A 4 -19.88 -9.41 29.54
N LYS A 5 -20.47 -8.71 28.58
CA LYS A 5 -21.70 -9.14 27.90
C LYS A 5 -21.40 -9.64 26.50
N LYS A 6 -22.02 -10.74 26.10
CA LYS A 6 -21.99 -11.20 24.73
C LYS A 6 -22.75 -10.22 23.85
N VAL A 7 -22.05 -9.65 22.85
CA VAL A 7 -22.65 -8.79 21.82
C VAL A 7 -22.71 -9.58 20.53
N VAL A 8 -23.86 -9.61 19.89
CA VAL A 8 -24.08 -10.17 18.56
C VAL A 8 -24.37 -9.01 17.61
N PHE A 9 -23.77 -9.03 16.43
CA PHE A 9 -23.97 -8.02 15.40
C PHE A 9 -24.11 -8.69 14.03
N ASP A 10 -24.86 -8.07 13.13
CA ASP A 10 -25.23 -8.63 11.84
C ASP A 10 -24.37 -8.09 10.69
N PHE A 11 -23.57 -7.06 10.96
CA PHE A 11 -22.72 -6.39 9.97
C PHE A 11 -21.53 -5.71 10.65
N ALA A 12 -20.36 -5.78 10.02
CA ALA A 12 -19.13 -5.09 10.46
C ALA A 12 -18.81 -3.92 9.52
N TYR A 13 -18.82 -2.69 10.03
CA TYR A 13 -18.30 -1.52 9.32
C TYR A 13 -16.84 -1.31 9.70
N ILE A 14 -15.94 -1.56 8.76
CA ILE A 14 -14.49 -1.57 8.99
C ILE A 14 -13.91 -0.23 8.50
N THR A 15 -13.20 0.48 9.40
CA THR A 15 -12.48 1.73 9.13
C THR A 15 -11.07 1.70 9.74
N ILE A 16 -10.51 0.50 9.91
CA ILE A 16 -9.19 0.28 10.50
C ILE A 16 -8.14 0.43 9.40
N HIS A 17 -7.14 1.29 9.63
CA HIS A 17 -5.95 1.37 8.79
C HIS A 17 -4.92 0.32 9.17
N GLY A 18 -4.23 -0.21 8.17
CA GLY A 18 -3.18 -1.21 8.36
C GLY A 18 -3.71 -2.58 8.80
N ASN A 19 -2.82 -3.35 9.38
CA ASN A 19 -3.12 -4.68 9.92
C ASN A 19 -3.96 -4.56 11.22
N PRO A 20 -5.05 -5.33 11.40
CA PRO A 20 -5.59 -6.39 10.52
C PRO A 20 -6.69 -5.91 9.55
N GLY A 21 -6.96 -4.61 9.46
CA GLY A 21 -8.13 -4.07 8.75
C GLY A 21 -8.01 -4.05 7.23
N GLU A 22 -6.79 -3.89 6.69
CA GLU A 22 -6.55 -3.70 5.26
C GLU A 22 -5.78 -4.87 4.62
N ASN A 23 -5.36 -5.90 5.37
CA ASN A 23 -4.56 -7.02 4.86
C ASN A 23 -5.33 -8.33 4.64
N GLY A 24 -6.65 -8.30 4.75
CA GLY A 24 -7.52 -9.45 4.57
C GLY A 24 -7.70 -10.34 5.81
N MET A 25 -6.93 -10.13 6.89
CA MET A 25 -7.03 -10.99 8.09
C MET A 25 -8.37 -10.85 8.79
N LEU A 26 -8.83 -9.62 9.00
CA LEU A 26 -10.11 -9.35 9.65
C LEU A 26 -11.27 -9.83 8.77
N GLN A 27 -11.18 -9.61 7.47
CA GLN A 27 -12.15 -10.07 6.50
C GLN A 27 -12.27 -11.60 6.50
N GLY A 28 -11.14 -12.31 6.48
CA GLY A 28 -11.12 -13.78 6.56
C GLY A 28 -11.70 -14.32 7.87
N TYR A 29 -11.46 -13.64 8.99
CA TYR A 29 -12.11 -13.99 10.26
C TYR A 29 -13.63 -13.79 10.20
N LEU A 30 -14.10 -12.67 9.66
CA LEU A 30 -15.53 -12.39 9.52
C LEU A 30 -16.20 -13.34 8.52
N ASP A 31 -15.52 -13.71 7.44
CA ASP A 31 -16.00 -14.73 6.49
C ASP A 31 -16.24 -16.08 7.19
N MET A 32 -15.30 -16.54 8.04
CA MET A 32 -15.47 -17.77 8.83
C MET A 32 -16.62 -17.68 9.83
N MET A 33 -16.92 -16.50 10.32
CA MET A 33 -18.04 -16.26 11.24
C MET A 33 -19.38 -16.02 10.55
N GLY A 34 -19.40 -15.93 9.23
CA GLY A 34 -20.58 -15.61 8.43
C GLY A 34 -21.11 -14.19 8.64
N VAL A 35 -20.24 -13.24 9.06
CA VAL A 35 -20.60 -11.84 9.29
C VAL A 35 -20.23 -11.00 8.08
N PRO A 36 -21.20 -10.37 7.39
CA PRO A 36 -20.92 -9.46 6.27
C PRO A 36 -20.22 -8.18 6.75
N TYR A 37 -19.42 -7.56 5.87
CA TYR A 37 -18.63 -6.37 6.20
C TYR A 37 -18.57 -5.36 5.04
N SER A 38 -18.07 -4.15 5.32
CA SER A 38 -18.12 -3.00 4.39
C SER A 38 -16.95 -2.91 3.40
N THR A 39 -15.85 -3.66 3.59
CA THR A 39 -14.67 -3.57 2.73
C THR A 39 -14.70 -4.59 1.59
N CYS A 40 -13.62 -4.66 0.79
CA CYS A 40 -13.42 -5.73 -0.19
C CYS A 40 -13.28 -7.08 0.51
N ASN A 41 -13.34 -8.17 -0.27
CA ASN A 41 -13.13 -9.51 0.26
C ASN A 41 -11.66 -9.76 0.62
N THR A 42 -11.42 -10.83 1.38
CA THR A 42 -10.10 -11.25 1.88
C THR A 42 -9.01 -11.23 0.80
N LEU A 43 -9.29 -11.76 -0.40
CA LEU A 43 -8.30 -11.83 -1.47
C LEU A 43 -7.92 -10.44 -2.00
N VAL A 44 -8.90 -9.59 -2.23
CA VAL A 44 -8.67 -8.23 -2.75
C VAL A 44 -7.89 -7.41 -1.73
N GLU A 45 -8.29 -7.45 -0.45
CA GLU A 45 -7.55 -6.75 0.63
C GLU A 45 -6.09 -7.22 0.71
N ALA A 46 -5.84 -8.53 0.70
CA ALA A 46 -4.48 -9.06 0.76
C ALA A 46 -3.62 -8.64 -0.43
N ILE A 47 -4.17 -8.68 -1.65
CA ILE A 47 -3.44 -8.26 -2.86
C ILE A 47 -3.17 -6.75 -2.83
N THR A 48 -4.15 -5.92 -2.47
CA THR A 48 -4.00 -4.46 -2.53
C THR A 48 -3.13 -3.92 -1.39
N PHE A 49 -3.06 -4.60 -0.26
CA PHE A 49 -2.18 -4.23 0.86
C PHE A 49 -0.71 -4.55 0.58
N ASP A 50 -0.42 -5.63 -0.13
CA ASP A 50 0.93 -5.97 -0.60
C ASP A 50 1.24 -5.22 -1.90
N ASN A 51 1.96 -4.09 -1.79
CA ASN A 51 2.22 -3.20 -2.92
C ASN A 51 2.95 -3.90 -4.08
N TYR A 52 3.87 -4.82 -3.79
CA TYR A 52 4.58 -5.57 -4.84
C TYR A 52 3.64 -6.49 -5.60
N THR A 53 2.82 -7.25 -4.87
CA THR A 53 1.83 -8.15 -5.47
C THR A 53 0.79 -7.36 -6.27
N CYS A 54 0.26 -6.27 -5.71
CA CYS A 54 -0.72 -5.40 -6.38
C CYS A 54 -0.16 -4.85 -7.69
N THR A 55 1.04 -4.29 -7.66
CA THR A 55 1.70 -3.70 -8.83
C THR A 55 1.91 -4.73 -9.95
N ASN A 56 2.44 -5.93 -9.59
CA ASN A 56 2.66 -6.99 -10.58
C ASN A 56 1.34 -7.57 -11.11
N TYR A 57 0.31 -7.68 -10.24
CA TYR A 57 -1.01 -8.10 -10.65
C TYR A 57 -1.62 -7.14 -11.69
N LEU A 58 -1.54 -5.84 -11.43
CA LEU A 58 -2.04 -4.81 -12.36
C LEU A 58 -1.27 -4.81 -13.69
N ASN A 59 0.06 -4.99 -13.65
CA ASN A 59 0.89 -5.12 -14.85
C ASN A 59 0.47 -6.29 -15.74
N ALA A 60 0.06 -7.43 -15.14
CA ALA A 60 -0.42 -8.59 -15.89
C ALA A 60 -1.70 -8.29 -16.70
N PHE A 61 -2.45 -7.25 -16.33
CA PHE A 61 -3.63 -6.75 -17.05
C PHE A 61 -3.33 -5.54 -17.95
N GLY A 62 -2.05 -5.21 -18.17
CA GLY A 62 -1.65 -4.11 -19.05
C GLY A 62 -1.81 -2.71 -18.44
N ILE A 63 -2.01 -2.62 -17.13
CA ILE A 63 -2.05 -1.34 -16.41
C ILE A 63 -0.61 -0.93 -16.09
N ASN A 64 -0.19 0.25 -16.56
CA ASN A 64 1.14 0.77 -16.29
C ASN A 64 1.34 1.05 -14.79
N THR A 65 2.47 0.58 -14.26
CA THR A 65 2.88 0.80 -12.87
C THR A 65 4.38 1.09 -12.80
N THR A 66 4.92 1.32 -11.60
CA THR A 66 6.33 1.68 -11.36
C THR A 66 7.32 0.54 -11.54
N HIS A 67 6.89 -0.71 -11.74
CA HIS A 67 7.75 -1.91 -11.78
C HIS A 67 8.76 -1.97 -10.63
N PRO A 68 8.29 -2.10 -9.37
CA PRO A 68 9.13 -1.99 -8.19
C PRO A 68 10.16 -3.11 -8.11
N ILE A 69 11.33 -2.79 -7.58
CA ILE A 69 12.34 -3.78 -7.17
C ILE A 69 12.14 -4.06 -5.68
N MET A 70 11.90 -5.33 -5.35
CA MET A 70 11.78 -5.77 -3.96
C MET A 70 13.15 -6.08 -3.37
N LEU A 71 13.47 -5.49 -2.23
CA LEU A 71 14.60 -5.84 -1.39
C LEU A 71 14.10 -6.53 -0.13
N VAL A 72 14.84 -7.55 0.34
CA VAL A 72 14.46 -8.34 1.52
C VAL A 72 15.54 -8.22 2.58
N ARG A 73 15.16 -7.86 3.80
CA ARG A 73 16.08 -7.72 4.93
C ARG A 73 16.95 -8.98 5.11
N GLY A 74 18.26 -8.80 5.18
CA GLY A 74 19.22 -9.90 5.35
C GLY A 74 19.59 -10.63 4.06
N LYS A 75 19.05 -10.25 2.91
CA LYS A 75 19.52 -10.71 1.61
C LYS A 75 20.43 -9.66 0.97
N ALA A 76 21.55 -10.10 0.38
CA ALA A 76 22.42 -9.23 -0.39
C ALA A 76 21.71 -8.73 -1.66
N PHE A 77 21.97 -7.51 -2.04
CA PHE A 77 21.53 -6.90 -3.29
C PHE A 77 22.65 -6.02 -3.88
N ASP A 78 22.61 -5.80 -5.17
CA ASP A 78 23.53 -4.91 -5.87
C ASP A 78 22.88 -3.51 -5.96
N LYS A 79 23.40 -2.58 -5.15
CA LYS A 79 22.93 -1.19 -5.10
C LYS A 79 23.02 -0.48 -6.44
N GLU A 80 24.13 -0.67 -7.17
CA GLU A 80 24.35 0.01 -8.44
C GLU A 80 23.37 -0.51 -9.49
N ALA A 81 23.15 -1.83 -9.54
CA ALA A 81 22.15 -2.43 -10.42
C ALA A 81 20.73 -1.95 -10.10
N VAL A 82 20.35 -1.85 -8.82
CA VAL A 82 19.05 -1.31 -8.39
C VAL A 82 18.88 0.13 -8.85
N LEU A 83 19.85 1.02 -8.53
CA LEU A 83 19.77 2.44 -8.89
C LEU A 83 19.81 2.66 -10.42
N LYS A 84 20.53 1.81 -11.16
CA LYS A 84 20.54 1.84 -12.61
C LYS A 84 19.17 1.47 -13.20
N ALA A 85 18.48 0.52 -12.60
CA ALA A 85 17.18 0.04 -13.08
C ALA A 85 16.05 1.04 -12.81
N VAL A 86 16.01 1.64 -11.59
CA VAL A 86 14.94 2.57 -11.22
C VAL A 86 15.22 4.03 -11.57
N GLY A 87 16.48 4.41 -11.70
CA GLY A 87 16.92 5.79 -11.89
C GLY A 87 16.85 6.62 -10.60
N LEU A 88 17.29 7.89 -10.71
CA LEU A 88 17.18 8.89 -9.64
C LEU A 88 16.46 10.12 -10.17
N PRO A 89 15.61 10.75 -9.36
CA PRO A 89 15.23 10.33 -8.00
C PRO A 89 14.38 9.06 -8.01
N CYS A 90 14.39 8.32 -6.88
CA CYS A 90 13.55 7.15 -6.69
C CYS A 90 12.89 7.18 -5.31
N PHE A 91 11.92 6.30 -5.08
CA PHE A 91 11.30 6.08 -3.78
C PHE A 91 11.75 4.77 -3.17
N VAL A 92 11.98 4.79 -1.86
CA VAL A 92 12.16 3.59 -1.03
C VAL A 92 11.00 3.57 -0.02
N LYS A 93 10.26 2.46 0.03
CA LYS A 93 9.09 2.33 0.90
C LYS A 93 8.91 0.90 1.44
N PRO A 94 8.28 0.71 2.61
CA PRO A 94 7.82 -0.60 3.05
C PRO A 94 6.86 -1.22 2.03
N ASN A 95 6.89 -2.56 1.87
CA ASN A 95 6.00 -3.26 0.96
C ASN A 95 4.55 -3.32 1.45
N ALA A 96 4.36 -3.60 2.74
CA ALA A 96 3.05 -3.86 3.34
C ALA A 96 2.76 -2.87 4.49
N GLU A 97 2.69 -1.59 4.14
CA GLU A 97 2.32 -0.51 5.07
C GLU A 97 1.37 0.47 4.38
N GLY A 98 0.43 1.00 5.16
CA GLY A 98 -0.56 1.95 4.68
C GLY A 98 -0.10 3.42 4.78
N SER A 99 -0.86 4.31 4.18
CA SER A 99 -0.78 5.76 4.36
C SER A 99 0.57 6.43 4.09
N SER A 100 1.39 5.90 3.18
CA SER A 100 2.74 6.41 2.85
C SER A 100 3.69 6.46 4.04
N PHE A 101 3.44 5.66 5.09
CA PHE A 101 4.31 5.59 6.24
C PHE A 101 5.65 4.96 5.86
N GLY A 102 6.76 5.60 6.26
CA GLY A 102 8.10 5.11 5.96
C GLY A 102 8.57 5.27 4.51
N VAL A 103 7.88 6.07 3.69
CA VAL A 103 8.30 6.40 2.33
C VAL A 103 9.41 7.44 2.36
N SER A 104 10.50 7.19 1.62
CA SER A 104 11.62 8.11 1.47
C SER A 104 11.89 8.38 0.00
N LYS A 105 11.99 9.66 -0.39
CA LYS A 105 12.46 10.08 -1.72
C LYS A 105 13.98 10.19 -1.70
N VAL A 106 14.63 9.36 -2.49
CA VAL A 106 16.09 9.30 -2.65
C VAL A 106 16.47 10.14 -3.86
N LYS A 107 17.19 11.24 -3.63
CA LYS A 107 17.62 12.15 -4.70
C LYS A 107 19.01 11.82 -5.22
N THR A 108 19.88 11.30 -4.35
CA THR A 108 21.26 10.94 -4.70
C THR A 108 21.60 9.53 -4.25
N ALA A 109 22.59 8.91 -4.87
CA ALA A 109 23.06 7.57 -4.48
C ALA A 109 23.61 7.53 -3.04
N ALA A 110 24.03 8.66 -2.50
CA ALA A 110 24.51 8.76 -1.11
C ALA A 110 23.37 8.58 -0.09
N ASP A 111 22.15 8.99 -0.43
CA ASP A 111 20.99 8.93 0.47
C ASP A 111 20.35 7.53 0.50
N PHE A 112 20.71 6.65 -0.46
CA PHE A 112 20.03 5.38 -0.69
C PHE A 112 20.12 4.44 0.52
N ASP A 113 21.31 4.26 1.08
CA ASP A 113 21.52 3.29 2.17
C ASP A 113 20.73 3.68 3.42
N ALA A 114 20.71 4.97 3.77
CA ALA A 114 19.94 5.48 4.90
C ALA A 114 18.42 5.26 4.70
N ALA A 115 17.91 5.46 3.48
CA ALA A 115 16.52 5.22 3.13
C ALA A 115 16.16 3.72 3.26
N VAL A 116 17.02 2.83 2.74
CA VAL A 116 16.86 1.37 2.82
C VAL A 116 16.88 0.90 4.28
N GLU A 117 17.82 1.35 5.08
CA GLU A 117 17.89 1.02 6.51
C GLU A 117 16.65 1.52 7.27
N GLY A 118 16.20 2.73 6.97
CA GLY A 118 14.98 3.30 7.54
C GLY A 118 13.74 2.44 7.25
N ALA A 119 13.53 2.08 6.00
CA ALA A 119 12.39 1.24 5.58
C ALA A 119 12.49 -0.19 6.15
N PHE A 120 13.69 -0.77 6.23
CA PHE A 120 13.89 -2.08 6.86
C PHE A 120 13.63 -2.12 8.37
N LYS A 121 13.65 -1.00 9.08
CA LYS A 121 13.23 -0.96 10.49
C LYS A 121 11.74 -1.24 10.64
N MET A 122 10.95 -0.90 9.64
CA MET A 122 9.48 -1.02 9.65
C MET A 122 9.02 -2.36 9.08
N CYS A 123 9.56 -2.78 7.95
CA CYS A 123 9.11 -3.95 7.22
C CYS A 123 10.29 -4.85 6.82
N ARG A 124 10.05 -6.16 6.68
CA ARG A 124 11.06 -7.10 6.19
C ARG A 124 11.32 -6.95 4.70
N GLU A 125 10.29 -6.59 3.96
CA GLU A 125 10.30 -6.42 2.51
C GLU A 125 10.05 -4.96 2.18
N ILE A 126 10.92 -4.38 1.38
CA ILE A 126 10.82 -2.99 0.95
C ILE A 126 10.86 -2.90 -0.56
N LEU A 127 10.32 -1.83 -1.09
CA LEU A 127 10.29 -1.56 -2.52
C LEU A 127 11.14 -0.36 -2.87
N VAL A 128 11.83 -0.47 -3.99
CA VAL A 128 12.49 0.65 -4.65
C VAL A 128 11.77 0.91 -5.97
N GLU A 129 11.28 2.12 -6.16
CA GLU A 129 10.45 2.50 -7.30
C GLU A 129 11.00 3.76 -7.99
N SER A 130 10.89 3.80 -9.32
CA SER A 130 11.17 5.02 -10.08
C SER A 130 10.26 6.17 -9.64
N PHE A 131 10.81 7.37 -9.57
CA PHE A 131 10.00 8.57 -9.47
C PHE A 131 9.29 8.83 -10.80
N ILE A 132 7.99 9.03 -10.75
CA ILE A 132 7.20 9.46 -11.90
C ILE A 132 6.91 10.95 -11.73
N ASP A 133 7.39 11.76 -12.64
CA ASP A 133 7.07 13.18 -12.68
C ASP A 133 5.68 13.37 -13.33
N GLY A 134 4.78 14.06 -12.61
CA GLY A 134 3.42 14.24 -13.08
C GLY A 134 2.48 14.76 -12.01
N ILE A 135 1.22 14.87 -12.38
CA ILE A 135 0.12 15.27 -11.48
C ILE A 135 -0.51 14.04 -10.87
N GLU A 136 -0.67 14.03 -9.55
CA GLU A 136 -1.29 12.95 -8.82
C GLU A 136 -2.82 13.12 -8.78
N PHE A 137 -3.53 12.04 -9.11
CA PHE A 137 -4.98 11.99 -9.04
C PHE A 137 -5.45 10.85 -8.14
N THR A 138 -6.60 11.05 -7.50
CA THR A 138 -7.31 10.01 -6.77
C THR A 138 -8.72 9.84 -7.32
N CYS A 139 -9.22 8.60 -7.29
CA CYS A 139 -10.58 8.28 -7.72
C CYS A 139 -11.15 7.21 -6.79
N GLY A 140 -12.22 7.56 -6.08
CA GLY A 140 -12.93 6.61 -5.24
C GLY A 140 -13.86 5.71 -6.04
N LEU A 141 -14.04 4.48 -5.57
CA LEU A 141 -15.02 3.54 -6.12
C LEU A 141 -15.68 2.78 -4.98
N TYR A 142 -16.99 2.60 -5.06
CA TYR A 142 -17.71 1.71 -4.17
C TYR A 142 -18.73 0.84 -4.93
N LYS A 143 -19.10 -0.28 -4.33
CA LYS A 143 -20.08 -1.22 -4.88
C LYS A 143 -21.18 -1.48 -3.86
N VAL A 144 -22.44 -1.41 -4.30
CA VAL A 144 -23.61 -1.80 -3.51
C VAL A 144 -24.43 -2.79 -4.33
N GLY A 145 -24.50 -4.03 -3.87
CA GLY A 145 -25.03 -5.13 -4.69
C GLY A 145 -24.22 -5.26 -6.00
N ASP A 146 -24.87 -5.21 -7.16
CA ASP A 146 -24.19 -5.24 -8.47
C ASP A 146 -23.87 -3.86 -9.05
N LYS A 147 -24.32 -2.80 -8.39
CA LYS A 147 -24.09 -1.42 -8.84
C LYS A 147 -22.70 -0.95 -8.41
N LYS A 148 -21.85 -0.65 -9.38
CA LYS A 148 -20.57 0.03 -9.19
C LYS A 148 -20.76 1.53 -9.37
N VAL A 149 -20.21 2.32 -8.46
CA VAL A 149 -20.23 3.78 -8.53
C VAL A 149 -18.79 4.27 -8.51
N VAL A 150 -18.38 4.92 -9.58
CA VAL A 150 -17.07 5.59 -9.69
C VAL A 150 -17.27 7.04 -9.33
N MET A 151 -16.50 7.52 -8.36
CA MET A 151 -16.54 8.91 -7.91
C MET A 151 -15.82 9.82 -8.93
N PRO A 152 -16.08 11.13 -8.91
CA PRO A 152 -15.27 12.07 -9.68
C PRO A 152 -13.79 11.96 -9.34
N VAL A 153 -12.95 12.11 -10.37
CA VAL A 153 -11.48 12.19 -10.19
C VAL A 153 -11.13 13.51 -9.52
N ALA A 154 -10.29 13.47 -8.50
CA ALA A 154 -9.80 14.65 -7.81
C ALA A 154 -8.26 14.72 -7.91
N GLU A 155 -7.74 15.92 -8.15
CA GLU A 155 -6.31 16.19 -8.13
C GLU A 155 -5.81 16.25 -6.68
N VAL A 156 -4.69 15.58 -6.40
CA VAL A 156 -3.99 15.66 -5.11
C VAL A 156 -2.92 16.72 -5.20
N ILE A 157 -3.11 17.84 -4.50
CA ILE A 157 -2.16 18.95 -4.45
C ILE A 157 -1.37 18.86 -3.13
N PRO A 158 -0.16 18.27 -3.14
CA PRO A 158 0.64 18.14 -1.92
C PRO A 158 1.15 19.51 -1.46
N LYS A 159 1.11 19.75 -0.14
CA LYS A 159 1.71 20.98 0.45
C LYS A 159 3.24 20.89 0.56
N LYS A 160 3.80 19.69 0.45
CA LYS A 160 5.24 19.39 0.44
C LYS A 160 5.63 18.82 -0.92
N GLU A 161 6.88 18.44 -1.09
CA GLU A 161 7.43 17.90 -2.34
C GLU A 161 6.72 16.62 -2.84
N PHE A 162 6.08 15.85 -1.92
CA PHE A 162 5.20 14.72 -2.23
C PHE A 162 4.18 14.54 -1.10
N PHE A 163 3.13 13.74 -1.37
CA PHE A 163 2.04 13.49 -0.42
C PHE A 163 2.46 12.41 0.59
N ASP A 164 3.20 12.83 1.63
CA ASP A 164 3.68 11.97 2.71
C ASP A 164 2.63 11.76 3.81
N TYR A 165 3.01 10.96 4.83
CA TYR A 165 2.15 10.67 5.98
C TYR A 165 1.74 11.92 6.76
N GLU A 166 2.61 12.94 6.87
CA GLU A 166 2.32 14.18 7.57
C GLU A 166 1.42 15.14 6.77
N ALA A 167 1.28 14.91 5.47
CA ALA A 167 0.43 15.71 4.59
C ALA A 167 -1.03 15.21 4.54
N LYS A 168 -1.28 14.01 5.07
CA LYS A 168 -2.62 13.39 5.19
C LYS A 168 -3.30 13.78 6.48
#